data_0da1f84cf3c197dbfa6100de89482e97
#
_entry.id   0da1f84cf3c197dbfa6100de89482e97
#
_cell.length_a   1.000
_cell.length_b   1.000
_cell.length_c   1.000
_cell.angle_alpha   90.00
_cell.angle_beta   90.00
_cell.angle_gamma   90.00
#
_symmetry.space_group_name_H-M   'P 1'
#
loop_
_entity.id
_entity.type
_entity.pdbx_description
1 polymer ?
#
loop_
_entity_poly.entity_id
_entity_poly.type
_entity_poly.pdbx_seq_one_letter_code
_entity_poly.pdbx_strand_id
1 'polypeptide(L)'
;IHNLNVGRVIARPFIGSKGEGWKRTKNRRDYAMSPPGSVLIDWVKASGGKIYAIGKIGDIFSMRNIDYNFTGTDRDLMDYLRKQIDSAEDGSLIFANFVEFDSLFGHRRDPTGYAKALEWFDNEIDSVVRNLLEDDLLIITADHGNDPTWSGTDHTREQVPILIKGKADLIQSGIEFRDVAKLASKHLGLAIPEP
;
A
#
# COMPACT_ATOMS: atom_id res chain seq x y z
N ILE A 1 19.97 -0.97 -14.04
CA ILE A 1 19.37 -1.45 -12.78
C ILE A 1 19.64 -2.93 -12.63
N HIS A 2 19.18 -3.78 -13.56
CA HIS A 2 19.30 -5.25 -13.47
C HIS A 2 20.73 -5.75 -13.26
N ASN A 3 21.71 -5.20 -14.00
CA ASN A 3 23.11 -5.62 -13.90
C ASN A 3 23.79 -5.23 -12.57
N LEU A 4 23.20 -4.34 -11.79
CA LEU A 4 23.75 -3.84 -10.53
C LEU A 4 22.99 -4.35 -9.31
N ASN A 5 21.96 -5.20 -9.47
CA ASN A 5 21.04 -5.65 -8.42
C ASN A 5 20.45 -4.51 -7.59
N VAL A 6 20.20 -3.37 -8.20
CA VAL A 6 19.56 -2.22 -7.57
C VAL A 6 18.04 -2.39 -7.68
N GLY A 7 17.37 -2.61 -6.56
CA GLY A 7 15.91 -2.88 -6.53
C GLY A 7 15.06 -1.71 -6.97
N ARG A 8 15.54 -0.45 -6.78
CA ARG A 8 14.78 0.75 -7.14
C ARG A 8 15.70 1.93 -7.42
N VAL A 9 15.36 2.73 -8.43
CA VAL A 9 15.97 4.02 -8.73
C VAL A 9 14.89 5.08 -8.84
N ILE A 10 15.05 6.21 -8.17
CA ILE A 10 14.10 7.32 -8.21
C ILE A 10 14.76 8.52 -8.90
N ALA A 11 14.22 8.92 -10.04
CA ALA A 11 14.56 10.18 -10.68
C ALA A 11 13.66 11.30 -10.10
N ARG A 12 14.29 12.34 -9.55
CA ARG A 12 13.58 13.52 -8.99
C ARG A 12 14.07 14.80 -9.68
N PRO A 13 13.60 15.12 -10.89
CA PRO A 13 13.97 16.33 -11.59
C PRO A 13 13.63 17.59 -10.79
N PHE A 14 14.50 18.57 -10.85
CA PHE A 14 14.33 19.86 -10.19
C PHE A 14 14.73 21.00 -11.14
N ILE A 15 14.23 22.18 -10.84
CA ILE A 15 14.53 23.43 -11.54
C ILE A 15 15.01 24.46 -10.51
N GLY A 16 15.69 25.49 -10.98
CA GLY A 16 16.21 26.57 -10.16
C GLY A 16 17.71 26.77 -10.30
N SER A 17 18.26 27.65 -9.49
CA SER A 17 19.67 28.02 -9.46
C SER A 17 20.16 28.22 -8.02
N LYS A 18 21.47 28.30 -7.83
CA LYS A 18 22.09 28.52 -6.52
C LYS A 18 21.60 29.82 -5.83
N GLY A 19 21.20 30.84 -6.59
CA GLY A 19 20.71 32.12 -6.05
C GLY A 19 19.20 32.14 -5.78
N GLU A 20 18.41 31.36 -6.53
CA GLU A 20 16.95 31.34 -6.49
C GLU A 20 16.40 30.14 -5.69
N GLY A 21 17.29 29.24 -5.27
CA GLY A 21 16.90 27.97 -4.65
C GLY A 21 16.47 26.91 -5.66
N TRP A 22 16.24 25.70 -5.17
CA TRP A 22 15.89 24.51 -5.97
C TRP A 22 14.46 24.08 -5.70
N LYS A 23 13.68 23.85 -6.76
CA LYS A 23 12.29 23.38 -6.68
C LYS A 23 12.12 22.06 -7.40
N ARG A 24 11.59 21.05 -6.72
CA ARG A 24 11.25 19.76 -7.34
C ARG A 24 10.12 19.94 -8.35
N THR A 25 10.23 19.26 -9.49
CA THR A 25 9.18 19.21 -10.50
C THR A 25 8.21 18.07 -10.22
N LYS A 26 7.09 18.03 -10.95
CA LYS A 26 6.14 16.92 -10.93
C LYS A 26 6.63 15.70 -11.73
N ASN A 27 7.78 15.79 -12.40
CA ASN A 27 8.31 14.76 -13.30
C ASN A 27 9.11 13.67 -12.54
N ARG A 28 8.72 13.35 -11.30
CA ARG A 28 9.29 12.21 -10.58
C ARG A 28 8.99 10.93 -11.35
N ARG A 29 10.01 10.06 -11.46
CA ARG A 29 9.86 8.72 -12.01
C ARG A 29 10.52 7.71 -11.09
N ASP A 30 9.81 6.65 -10.79
CA ASP A 30 10.29 5.51 -10.03
C ASP A 30 10.53 4.35 -11.01
N TYR A 31 11.74 3.80 -10.96
CA TYR A 31 12.16 2.63 -11.73
C TYR A 31 12.40 1.51 -10.71
N ALA A 32 11.40 0.69 -10.48
CA ALA A 32 11.49 -0.47 -9.62
C ALA A 32 11.81 -1.73 -10.44
N MET A 33 12.50 -2.68 -9.85
CA MET A 33 12.58 -4.05 -10.39
C MET A 33 11.30 -4.79 -10.02
N SER A 34 10.81 -5.59 -10.94
CA SER A 34 9.74 -6.54 -10.61
C SER A 34 10.22 -7.51 -9.53
N PRO A 35 9.35 -7.96 -8.63
CA PRO A 35 9.68 -9.00 -7.67
C PRO A 35 10.38 -10.20 -8.34
N PRO A 36 11.46 -10.73 -7.75
CA PRO A 36 12.23 -11.82 -8.38
C PRO A 36 11.47 -13.16 -8.39
N GLY A 37 10.48 -13.31 -7.52
CA GLY A 37 9.64 -14.48 -7.43
C GLY A 37 8.18 -14.18 -7.67
N SER A 38 7.34 -15.20 -7.52
CA SER A 38 5.88 -15.09 -7.57
C SER A 38 5.36 -14.53 -6.23
N VAL A 39 4.47 -13.55 -6.30
CA VAL A 39 3.89 -12.85 -5.15
C VAL A 39 2.36 -12.88 -5.21
N LEU A 40 1.68 -12.40 -4.18
CA LEU A 40 0.21 -12.45 -4.04
C LEU A 40 -0.53 -12.00 -5.31
N ILE A 41 -0.11 -10.89 -5.93
CA ILE A 41 -0.76 -10.38 -7.15
C ILE A 41 -0.67 -11.37 -8.31
N ASP A 42 0.41 -12.17 -8.40
CA ASP A 42 0.55 -13.19 -9.44
C ASP A 42 -0.37 -14.37 -9.18
N TRP A 43 -0.53 -14.76 -7.93
CA TRP A 43 -1.40 -15.88 -7.54
C TRP A 43 -2.87 -15.53 -7.78
N VAL A 44 -3.29 -14.30 -7.44
CA VAL A 44 -4.64 -13.81 -7.75
C VAL A 44 -4.88 -13.79 -9.27
N LYS A 45 -3.92 -13.29 -10.04
CA LYS A 45 -4.03 -13.30 -11.51
C LYS A 45 -4.12 -14.71 -12.08
N ALA A 46 -3.34 -15.63 -11.57
CA ALA A 46 -3.34 -17.03 -12.01
C ALA A 46 -4.69 -17.75 -11.73
N SER A 47 -5.42 -17.32 -10.70
CA SER A 47 -6.77 -17.81 -10.39
C SER A 47 -7.89 -17.12 -11.17
N GLY A 48 -7.57 -16.13 -12.01
CA GLY A 48 -8.54 -15.38 -12.80
C GLY A 48 -9.03 -14.07 -12.18
N GLY A 49 -8.61 -13.76 -10.95
CA GLY A 49 -8.96 -12.53 -10.27
C GLY A 49 -8.34 -11.27 -10.89
N LYS A 50 -8.86 -10.11 -10.55
CA LYS A 50 -8.35 -8.80 -10.98
C LYS A 50 -7.55 -8.14 -9.87
N ILE A 51 -6.60 -7.29 -10.26
CA ILE A 51 -5.78 -6.49 -9.34
C ILE A 51 -6.10 -5.02 -9.51
N TYR A 52 -6.64 -4.43 -8.45
CA TYR A 52 -6.91 -3.00 -8.33
C TYR A 52 -5.85 -2.38 -7.44
N ALA A 53 -4.86 -1.73 -8.04
CA ALA A 53 -3.78 -1.03 -7.34
C ALA A 53 -4.20 0.42 -7.05
N ILE A 54 -4.16 0.81 -5.78
CA ILE A 54 -4.50 2.16 -5.33
C ILE A 54 -3.28 2.76 -4.63
N GLY A 55 -2.89 3.98 -5.02
CA GLY A 55 -1.71 4.65 -4.51
C GLY A 55 -0.42 4.20 -5.21
N LYS A 56 0.60 3.80 -4.47
CA LYS A 56 1.91 3.41 -5.01
C LYS A 56 2.06 1.93 -5.33
N ILE A 57 1.01 1.14 -5.19
CA ILE A 57 1.08 -0.31 -5.38
C ILE A 57 1.55 -0.65 -6.80
N GLY A 58 1.01 -0.01 -7.82
CA GLY A 58 1.45 -0.21 -9.20
C GLY A 58 2.96 0.04 -9.39
N ASP A 59 3.49 1.12 -8.82
CA ASP A 59 4.91 1.47 -8.88
C ASP A 59 5.78 0.44 -8.14
N ILE A 60 5.35 0.00 -6.94
CA ILE A 60 6.09 -0.96 -6.11
C ILE A 60 6.25 -2.30 -6.85
N PHE A 61 5.20 -2.75 -7.52
CA PHE A 61 5.22 -4.00 -8.28
C PHE A 61 5.59 -3.82 -9.76
N SER A 62 6.12 -2.65 -10.17
CA SER A 62 6.52 -2.36 -11.56
C SER A 62 5.39 -2.60 -12.57
N MET A 63 4.15 -2.32 -12.18
CA MET A 63 2.93 -2.57 -12.96
C MET A 63 2.71 -4.04 -13.34
N ARG A 64 3.45 -4.98 -12.72
CA ARG A 64 3.30 -6.41 -12.99
C ARG A 64 1.92 -6.89 -12.56
N ASN A 65 1.18 -7.48 -13.50
CA ASN A 65 -0.15 -8.06 -13.27
C ASN A 65 -1.20 -7.10 -12.67
N ILE A 66 -1.01 -5.79 -12.81
CA ILE A 66 -1.98 -4.78 -12.40
C ILE A 66 -3.02 -4.60 -13.52
N ASP A 67 -4.31 -4.77 -13.20
CA ASP A 67 -5.40 -4.52 -14.15
C ASP A 67 -5.84 -3.05 -14.13
N TYR A 68 -5.95 -2.48 -12.93
CA TYR A 68 -6.37 -1.10 -12.70
C TYR A 68 -5.41 -0.40 -11.76
N ASN A 69 -5.00 0.82 -12.08
CA ASN A 69 -4.08 1.61 -11.28
C ASN A 69 -4.60 3.02 -11.04
N PHE A 70 -4.80 3.38 -9.76
CA PHE A 70 -5.36 4.64 -9.33
C PHE A 70 -4.33 5.40 -8.49
N THR A 71 -4.08 6.66 -8.82
CA THR A 71 -3.11 7.51 -8.12
C THR A 71 -3.74 8.86 -7.77
N GLY A 72 -3.28 9.48 -6.69
CA GLY A 72 -3.81 10.75 -6.23
C GLY A 72 -3.34 11.08 -4.81
N THR A 73 -4.02 12.03 -4.18
CA THR A 73 -3.92 12.30 -2.74
C THR A 73 -4.61 11.18 -1.96
N ASP A 74 -4.33 11.05 -0.66
CA ASP A 74 -4.99 10.01 0.16
C ASP A 74 -6.52 10.14 0.14
N ARG A 75 -7.07 11.36 -0.04
CA ARG A 75 -8.51 11.58 -0.22
C ARG A 75 -9.01 10.99 -1.55
N ASP A 76 -8.30 11.23 -2.65
CA ASP A 76 -8.63 10.63 -3.95
C ASP A 76 -8.56 9.09 -3.89
N LEU A 77 -7.55 8.56 -3.16
CA LEU A 77 -7.35 7.12 -2.99
C LEU A 77 -8.49 6.49 -2.19
N MET A 78 -9.01 7.16 -1.16
CA MET A 78 -10.16 6.69 -0.40
C MET A 78 -11.43 6.64 -1.27
N ASP A 79 -11.64 7.65 -2.11
CA ASP A 79 -12.77 7.67 -3.05
C ASP A 79 -12.66 6.55 -4.10
N TYR A 80 -11.44 6.25 -4.58
CA TYR A 80 -11.22 5.10 -5.46
C TYR A 80 -11.48 3.78 -4.72
N LEU A 81 -10.99 3.64 -3.49
CA LEU A 81 -11.21 2.43 -2.68
C LEU A 81 -12.71 2.12 -2.54
N ARG A 82 -13.52 3.11 -2.17
CA ARG A 82 -14.98 2.96 -2.06
C ARG A 82 -15.61 2.48 -3.36
N LYS A 83 -15.26 3.13 -4.47
CA LYS A 83 -15.79 2.76 -5.79
C LYS A 83 -15.41 1.34 -6.20
N GLN A 84 -14.18 0.93 -5.89
CA GLN A 84 -13.74 -0.42 -6.26
C GLN A 84 -14.38 -1.50 -5.40
N ILE A 85 -14.63 -1.26 -4.11
CA ILE A 85 -15.36 -2.19 -3.25
C ILE A 85 -16.78 -2.45 -3.78
N ASP A 86 -17.44 -1.42 -4.31
CA ASP A 86 -18.79 -1.55 -4.85
C ASP A 86 -18.84 -2.25 -6.23
N SER A 87 -17.71 -2.35 -6.94
CA SER A 87 -17.68 -2.77 -8.34
C SER A 87 -16.66 -3.85 -8.71
N ALA A 88 -15.76 -4.22 -7.81
CA ALA A 88 -14.77 -5.25 -8.08
C ALA A 88 -15.43 -6.62 -8.27
N GLU A 89 -14.88 -7.40 -9.19
CA GLU A 89 -15.32 -8.77 -9.44
C GLU A 89 -14.89 -9.69 -8.27
N ASP A 90 -15.70 -10.71 -7.97
CA ASP A 90 -15.37 -11.71 -6.94
C ASP A 90 -14.01 -12.36 -7.20
N GLY A 91 -13.30 -12.70 -6.14
CA GLY A 91 -11.95 -13.28 -6.22
C GLY A 91 -10.86 -12.30 -6.59
N SER A 92 -11.16 -11.00 -6.60
CA SER A 92 -10.20 -9.93 -6.91
C SER A 92 -9.45 -9.45 -5.66
N LEU A 93 -8.36 -8.72 -5.87
CA LEU A 93 -7.58 -8.05 -4.84
C LEU A 93 -7.60 -6.53 -5.06
N ILE A 94 -8.13 -5.79 -4.12
CA ILE A 94 -7.97 -4.34 -4.02
C ILE A 94 -6.82 -4.08 -3.04
N PHE A 95 -5.71 -3.55 -3.54
CA PHE A 95 -4.53 -3.27 -2.73
C PHE A 95 -4.28 -1.77 -2.69
N ALA A 96 -4.50 -1.15 -1.53
CA ALA A 96 -4.39 0.29 -1.34
C ALA A 96 -3.18 0.66 -0.46
N ASN A 97 -2.49 1.76 -0.82
CA ASN A 97 -1.39 2.31 -0.05
C ASN A 97 -1.59 3.81 0.15
N PHE A 98 -1.97 4.22 1.35
CA PHE A 98 -2.15 5.61 1.77
C PHE A 98 -0.81 6.16 2.24
N VAL A 99 -0.19 7.04 1.46
CA VAL A 99 1.22 7.43 1.63
C VAL A 99 1.44 8.74 2.38
N GLU A 100 0.40 9.53 2.61
CA GLU A 100 0.55 10.86 3.22
C GLU A 100 0.91 10.77 4.69
N PHE A 101 0.53 9.70 5.40
CA PHE A 101 0.99 9.39 6.76
C PHE A 101 2.52 9.46 6.86
N ASP A 102 3.20 8.78 5.95
CA ASP A 102 4.64 8.75 5.88
C ASP A 102 5.21 10.05 5.31
N SER A 103 4.77 10.45 4.11
CA SER A 103 5.42 11.49 3.32
C SER A 103 5.14 12.91 3.78
N LEU A 104 3.96 13.19 4.32
CA LEU A 104 3.57 14.52 4.78
C LEU A 104 3.77 14.72 6.28
N PHE A 105 3.60 13.67 7.09
CA PHE A 105 3.59 13.79 8.54
C PHE A 105 4.74 13.03 9.21
N GLY A 106 4.98 11.77 8.88
CA GLY A 106 6.02 10.94 9.47
C GLY A 106 7.42 11.50 9.25
N HIS A 107 7.86 11.61 8.01
CA HIS A 107 9.18 12.17 7.65
C HIS A 107 9.36 13.64 8.02
N ARG A 108 8.28 14.39 8.14
CA ARG A 108 8.31 15.81 8.53
C ARG A 108 8.24 16.04 10.01
N ARG A 109 8.11 14.96 10.79
CA ARG A 109 7.99 15.03 12.26
C ARG A 109 6.87 15.97 12.70
N ASP A 110 5.68 15.78 12.10
CA ASP A 110 4.46 16.49 12.44
C ASP A 110 3.46 15.59 13.18
N PRO A 111 3.58 15.43 14.51
CA PRO A 111 2.68 14.57 15.29
C PRO A 111 1.22 15.01 15.21
N THR A 112 1.00 16.33 15.15
CA THR A 112 -0.36 16.88 15.09
C THR A 112 -1.02 16.57 13.75
N GLY A 113 -0.29 16.73 12.64
CA GLY A 113 -0.76 16.36 11.32
C GLY A 113 -1.00 14.86 11.19
N TYR A 114 -0.10 14.04 11.76
CA TYR A 114 -0.24 12.60 11.78
C TYR A 114 -1.50 12.15 12.54
N ALA A 115 -1.76 12.69 13.72
CA ALA A 115 -2.96 12.42 14.50
C ALA A 115 -4.24 12.78 13.73
N LYS A 116 -4.28 13.97 13.11
CA LYS A 116 -5.42 14.38 12.27
C LYS A 116 -5.63 13.48 11.04
N ALA A 117 -4.56 12.98 10.45
CA ALA A 117 -4.66 12.05 9.35
C ALA A 117 -5.24 10.69 9.81
N LEU A 118 -4.87 10.21 11.01
CA LEU A 118 -5.47 9.02 11.62
C LEU A 118 -6.96 9.22 11.90
N GLU A 119 -7.35 10.33 12.52
CA GLU A 119 -8.75 10.67 12.79
C GLU A 119 -9.57 10.76 11.47
N TRP A 120 -9.00 11.37 10.44
CA TRP A 120 -9.61 11.41 9.13
C TRP A 120 -9.78 10.00 8.55
N PHE A 121 -8.73 9.19 8.57
CA PHE A 121 -8.77 7.83 8.02
C PHE A 121 -9.81 6.96 8.75
N ASP A 122 -9.85 7.05 10.09
CA ASP A 122 -10.82 6.31 10.92
C ASP A 122 -12.27 6.66 10.54
N ASN A 123 -12.57 7.94 10.37
CA ASN A 123 -13.89 8.39 9.94
C ASN A 123 -14.26 7.91 8.52
N GLU A 124 -13.29 7.92 7.59
CA GLU A 124 -13.52 7.56 6.19
C GLU A 124 -13.62 6.06 5.98
N ILE A 125 -12.81 5.27 6.70
CA ILE A 125 -12.78 3.80 6.55
C ILE A 125 -14.07 3.13 7.04
N ASP A 126 -14.81 3.77 7.92
CA ASP A 126 -16.09 3.27 8.43
C ASP A 126 -17.10 3.00 7.28
N SER A 127 -17.11 3.85 6.27
CA SER A 127 -17.94 3.64 5.07
C SER A 127 -17.52 2.41 4.28
N VAL A 128 -16.22 2.15 4.17
CA VAL A 128 -15.66 0.93 3.55
C VAL A 128 -16.09 -0.30 4.32
N VAL A 129 -15.92 -0.27 5.66
CA VAL A 129 -16.27 -1.37 6.56
C VAL A 129 -17.76 -1.74 6.50
N ARG A 130 -18.65 -0.75 6.29
CA ARG A 130 -20.10 -0.98 6.19
C ARG A 130 -20.53 -1.56 4.84
N ASN A 131 -19.77 -1.28 3.77
CA ASN A 131 -20.10 -1.74 2.43
C ASN A 131 -19.52 -3.13 2.10
N LEU A 132 -18.69 -3.70 2.98
CA LEU A 132 -18.16 -5.05 2.81
C LEU A 132 -19.28 -6.08 2.83
N LEU A 133 -19.25 -7.01 1.89
CA LEU A 133 -20.12 -8.16 1.86
C LEU A 133 -19.68 -9.21 2.91
N GLU A 134 -20.54 -10.19 3.16
CA GLU A 134 -20.26 -11.22 4.18
C GLU A 134 -19.00 -12.04 3.89
N ASP A 135 -18.71 -12.25 2.61
CA ASP A 135 -17.57 -13.04 2.14
C ASP A 135 -16.35 -12.19 1.78
N ASP A 136 -16.36 -10.89 2.06
CA ASP A 136 -15.19 -10.03 1.88
C ASP A 136 -14.22 -10.15 3.06
N LEU A 137 -12.92 -9.94 2.76
CA LEU A 137 -11.85 -9.82 3.74
C LEU A 137 -11.19 -8.45 3.63
N LEU A 138 -11.25 -7.65 4.69
CA LEU A 138 -10.49 -6.42 4.84
C LEU A 138 -9.31 -6.66 5.79
N ILE A 139 -8.12 -6.28 5.35
CA ILE A 139 -6.91 -6.25 6.17
C ILE A 139 -6.37 -4.82 6.14
N ILE A 140 -6.22 -4.20 7.31
CA ILE A 140 -5.59 -2.89 7.47
C ILE A 140 -4.29 -3.09 8.25
N THR A 141 -3.19 -2.66 7.67
CA THR A 141 -1.85 -2.76 8.27
C THR A 141 -0.96 -1.63 7.77
N ALA A 142 0.31 -1.62 8.18
CA ALA A 142 1.33 -0.75 7.61
C ALA A 142 2.55 -1.56 7.16
N ASP A 143 3.35 -0.99 6.27
CA ASP A 143 4.57 -1.60 5.73
C ASP A 143 5.81 -1.36 6.62
N HIS A 144 5.78 -0.32 7.45
CA HIS A 144 6.82 0.04 8.44
C HIS A 144 6.27 1.02 9.48
N GLY A 145 7.04 1.25 10.54
CA GLY A 145 6.81 2.33 11.48
C GLY A 145 7.39 3.66 10.98
N ASN A 146 6.79 4.76 11.36
CA ASN A 146 7.35 6.09 11.19
C ASN A 146 6.83 7.02 12.30
N ASP A 147 7.45 6.93 13.50
CA ASP A 147 7.09 7.74 14.66
C ASP A 147 7.40 9.23 14.39
N PRO A 148 6.38 10.10 14.31
CA PRO A 148 6.58 11.51 14.04
C PRO A 148 7.19 12.28 15.22
N THR A 149 7.39 11.65 16.38
CA THR A 149 8.04 12.22 17.56
C THR A 149 9.53 11.87 17.65
N TRP A 150 10.00 10.90 16.82
CA TRP A 150 11.37 10.44 16.83
C TRP A 150 12.33 11.47 16.23
N SER A 151 13.61 11.43 16.63
CA SER A 151 14.66 12.29 16.07
C SER A 151 15.03 11.85 14.64
N GLY A 152 15.47 12.80 13.81
CA GLY A 152 15.84 12.53 12.41
C GLY A 152 14.62 12.41 11.48
N THR A 153 14.82 11.90 10.28
CA THR A 153 13.79 11.82 9.21
C THR A 153 13.60 10.40 8.66
N ASP A 154 14.28 9.41 9.23
CA ASP A 154 14.19 8.03 8.78
C ASP A 154 12.97 7.33 9.37
N HIS A 155 12.59 6.19 8.79
CA HIS A 155 11.58 5.31 9.35
C HIS A 155 12.02 4.77 10.72
N THR A 156 11.05 4.39 11.51
CA THR A 156 11.27 3.84 12.86
C THR A 156 10.82 2.38 12.93
N ARG A 157 11.14 1.67 14.00
CA ARG A 157 11.04 0.20 14.08
C ARG A 157 9.92 -0.30 15.00
N GLU A 158 8.83 0.42 15.05
CA GLU A 158 7.66 -0.03 15.80
C GLU A 158 7.02 -1.25 15.13
N GLN A 159 6.37 -2.05 15.94
CA GLN A 159 5.43 -3.03 15.42
C GLN A 159 4.24 -2.28 14.80
N VAL A 160 3.84 -2.73 13.62
CA VAL A 160 2.68 -2.16 12.93
C VAL A 160 1.40 -2.88 13.34
N PRO A 161 0.24 -2.19 13.33
CA PRO A 161 -1.03 -2.84 13.60
C PRO A 161 -1.42 -3.79 12.48
N ILE A 162 -2.24 -4.79 12.81
CA ILE A 162 -3.03 -5.54 11.85
C ILE A 162 -4.46 -5.63 12.34
N LEU A 163 -5.39 -5.08 11.57
CA LEU A 163 -6.82 -5.11 11.81
C LEU A 163 -7.48 -5.91 10.70
N ILE A 164 -8.34 -6.85 11.10
CA ILE A 164 -8.96 -7.78 10.15
C ILE A 164 -10.47 -7.75 10.36
N LYS A 165 -11.23 -7.60 9.27
CA LYS A 165 -12.69 -7.81 9.24
C LYS A 165 -13.02 -8.78 8.13
N GLY A 166 -13.85 -9.78 8.46
CA GLY A 166 -14.26 -10.86 7.57
C GLY A 166 -13.85 -12.23 8.11
N LYS A 167 -14.12 -13.28 7.34
CA LYS A 167 -13.81 -14.67 7.70
C LYS A 167 -12.32 -14.94 7.45
N ALA A 168 -11.48 -14.74 8.46
CA ALA A 168 -10.09 -15.17 8.44
C ALA A 168 -9.83 -16.10 9.60
N ASP A 169 -9.03 -17.15 9.39
CA ASP A 169 -8.54 -17.94 10.51
C ASP A 169 -7.56 -17.05 11.31
N LEU A 170 -7.93 -16.76 12.55
CA LEU A 170 -7.14 -15.92 13.43
C LEU A 170 -5.76 -16.54 13.65
N ILE A 171 -4.74 -15.83 13.26
CA ILE A 171 -3.37 -16.14 13.62
C ILE A 171 -3.19 -15.69 15.09
N GLN A 172 -2.92 -16.62 15.99
CA GLN A 172 -2.99 -16.39 17.42
C GLN A 172 -1.87 -15.49 18.00
N SER A 173 -0.75 -15.29 17.31
CA SER A 173 0.31 -14.33 17.68
C SER A 173 1.48 -14.33 16.68
N GLY A 174 2.30 -13.28 16.67
CA GLY A 174 3.57 -13.25 15.93
C GLY A 174 3.43 -13.23 14.41
N ILE A 175 2.52 -12.42 13.89
CA ILE A 175 2.32 -12.26 12.43
C ILE A 175 3.51 -11.51 11.84
N GLU A 176 4.12 -12.09 10.82
CA GLU A 176 5.13 -11.43 9.99
C GLU A 176 4.48 -10.79 8.75
N PHE A 177 5.16 -9.83 8.11
CA PHE A 177 4.66 -9.19 6.89
C PHE A 177 4.24 -10.18 5.79
N ARG A 178 5.00 -11.27 5.63
CA ARG A 178 4.66 -12.34 4.65
C ARG A 178 3.34 -13.05 4.95
N ASP A 179 2.89 -13.02 6.19
CA ASP A 179 1.64 -13.70 6.58
C ASP A 179 0.39 -12.95 6.10
N VAL A 180 0.50 -11.65 5.82
CA VAL A 180 -0.58 -10.88 5.17
C VAL A 180 -0.94 -11.51 3.82
N ALA A 181 0.07 -11.85 3.02
CA ALA A 181 -0.17 -12.53 1.74
C ALA A 181 -0.78 -13.92 1.91
N LYS A 182 -0.36 -14.68 2.95
CA LYS A 182 -0.96 -15.99 3.26
C LYS A 182 -2.42 -15.88 3.69
N LEU A 183 -2.75 -14.88 4.52
CA LEU A 183 -4.14 -14.62 4.93
C LEU A 183 -5.04 -14.34 3.72
N ALA A 184 -4.62 -13.42 2.86
CA ALA A 184 -5.34 -13.08 1.65
C ALA A 184 -5.46 -14.30 0.70
N SER A 185 -4.37 -15.06 0.50
CA SER A 185 -4.37 -16.26 -0.35
C SER A 185 -5.30 -17.33 0.17
N LYS A 186 -5.30 -17.57 1.48
CA LYS A 186 -6.19 -18.57 2.11
C LYS A 186 -7.65 -18.17 1.96
N HIS A 187 -7.97 -16.90 2.20
CA HIS A 187 -9.32 -16.38 2.02
C HIS A 187 -9.82 -16.55 0.58
N LEU A 188 -8.97 -16.23 -0.39
CA LEU A 188 -9.28 -16.36 -1.81
C LEU A 188 -9.18 -17.80 -2.35
N GLY A 189 -8.85 -18.78 -1.50
CA GLY A 189 -8.68 -20.18 -1.92
C GLY A 189 -7.55 -20.42 -2.92
N LEU A 190 -6.49 -19.57 -2.89
CA LEU A 190 -5.38 -19.65 -3.84
C LEU A 190 -4.41 -20.76 -3.46
N ALA A 191 -3.89 -21.47 -4.47
CA ALA A 191 -2.72 -22.33 -4.30
C ALA A 191 -1.48 -21.45 -4.10
N ILE A 192 -0.87 -21.52 -2.92
CA ILE A 192 0.41 -20.84 -2.63
C ILE A 192 1.52 -21.78 -3.12
N PRO A 193 2.37 -21.36 -4.07
CA PRO A 193 3.54 -22.15 -4.44
C PRO A 193 4.44 -22.37 -3.21
N GLU A 194 4.93 -23.59 -3.04
CA GLU A 194 5.97 -23.85 -2.05
C GLU A 194 7.23 -23.03 -2.40
N PRO A 195 7.96 -22.50 -1.38
CA PRO A 195 9.12 -21.66 -1.58
C PRO A 195 10.30 -22.38 -2.27
#